data_1ec34230eec2c53f4e08afb72c06db4a
#
_entry.id   1ec34230eec2c53f4e08afb72c06db4a
#
_cell.length_a   1.000
_cell.length_b   1.000
_cell.length_c   1.000
_cell.angle_alpha   90.00
_cell.angle_beta   90.00
_cell.angle_gamma   90.00
#
_symmetry.space_group_name_H-M   'P 1'
#
loop_
_entity.id
_entity.type
_entity.pdbx_description
1 polymer ?
#
loop_
_entity_poly.entity_id
_entity_poly.type
_entity_poly.pdbx_seq_one_letter_code
_entity_poly.pdbx_strand_id
1 'polypeptide(L)'
;MISIKGLSYSYFERQALEDVSLEVQAGEFLGLIGPNGSGKSTLLKCLCGILPPRRGEILLEGKPLKDYSRRGVAQRVAMVPQDSTFGLNFTAYEVVLLGRTPYLERMQLERTSDHEAVQKAMERTDCWDLKERRIWEISGGERQRVVIARALAQAPRVLLLDEPTAHLDIAHQAEVYELLGSLNRQEGLTILAVSHDLNLASEYCTRLALMEKGRIKAVGGKKDILVPGLLNEVYKQEVFVQASPVTGEPHVFLVPKRK
;
A
#
# COMPACT_ATOMS: atom_id res chain seq x y z
N MET A 1 14.36 4.56 4.56
CA MET A 1 13.62 5.12 3.41
C MET A 1 12.59 6.16 3.85
N ILE A 2 11.69 5.78 4.75
CA ILE A 2 10.73 6.68 5.40
C ILE A 2 10.98 6.65 6.90
N SER A 3 10.98 7.83 7.57
CA SER A 3 11.00 7.93 9.03
C SER A 3 9.88 8.85 9.48
N ILE A 4 9.04 8.36 10.39
CA ILE A 4 7.90 9.06 10.96
C ILE A 4 8.19 9.26 12.45
N LYS A 5 8.07 10.51 12.95
CA LYS A 5 8.40 10.85 14.32
C LYS A 5 7.26 11.65 14.93
N GLY A 6 6.57 11.08 15.92
CA GLY A 6 5.54 11.73 16.71
C GLY A 6 4.36 12.28 15.89
N LEU A 7 4.02 11.62 14.77
CA LEU A 7 3.01 12.09 13.82
C LEU A 7 1.62 12.09 14.43
N SER A 8 0.94 13.23 14.38
CA SER A 8 -0.46 13.34 14.81
C SER A 8 -1.29 14.06 13.76
N TYR A 9 -2.52 13.56 13.53
CA TYR A 9 -3.46 14.13 12.59
C TYR A 9 -4.91 13.99 13.08
N SER A 10 -5.73 15.01 12.84
CA SER A 10 -7.16 14.98 13.16
C SER A 10 -7.98 15.51 11.99
N TYR A 11 -9.09 14.83 11.72
CA TYR A 11 -10.18 15.36 10.89
C TYR A 11 -11.12 16.16 11.81
N PHE A 12 -11.14 17.48 11.64
CA PHE A 12 -11.85 18.38 12.55
C PHE A 12 -11.45 18.11 14.02
N GLU A 13 -12.41 17.66 14.84
CA GLU A 13 -12.19 17.30 16.25
C GLU A 13 -11.82 15.83 16.46
N ARG A 14 -12.03 14.97 15.45
CA ARG A 14 -11.76 13.53 15.56
C ARG A 14 -10.29 13.25 15.28
N GLN A 15 -9.58 12.83 16.32
CA GLN A 15 -8.20 12.38 16.19
C GLN A 15 -8.14 11.04 15.42
N ALA A 16 -7.34 11.02 14.37
CA ALA A 16 -7.15 9.86 13.51
C ALA A 16 -5.76 9.22 13.67
N LEU A 17 -4.75 10.05 13.97
CA LEU A 17 -3.38 9.59 14.29
C LEU A 17 -2.90 10.33 15.54
N GLU A 18 -2.25 9.61 16.45
CA GLU A 18 -1.76 10.13 17.72
C GLU A 18 -0.37 9.57 18.01
N ASP A 19 0.63 10.45 17.99
CA ASP A 19 2.03 10.15 18.32
C ASP A 19 2.60 8.93 17.58
N VAL A 20 2.31 8.83 16.27
CA VAL A 20 2.75 7.72 15.43
C VAL A 20 4.24 7.89 15.11
N SER A 21 5.04 6.90 15.50
CA SER A 21 6.45 6.78 15.13
C SER A 21 6.70 5.45 14.46
N LEU A 22 7.31 5.47 13.25
CA LEU A 22 7.53 4.29 12.43
C LEU A 22 8.69 4.52 11.48
N GLU A 23 9.51 3.51 11.28
CA GLU A 23 10.57 3.52 10.27
C GLU A 23 10.33 2.43 9.24
N VAL A 24 10.48 2.79 7.95
CA VAL A 24 10.44 1.87 6.81
C VAL A 24 11.77 1.94 6.10
N GLN A 25 12.44 0.80 6.01
CA GLN A 25 13.75 0.69 5.37
C GLN A 25 13.62 0.70 3.84
N ALA A 26 14.71 1.02 3.13
CA ALA A 26 14.74 0.87 1.68
C ALA A 26 14.64 -0.61 1.30
N GLY A 27 13.81 -0.92 0.31
CA GLY A 27 13.57 -2.30 -0.13
C GLY A 27 12.76 -3.16 0.86
N GLU A 28 12.18 -2.57 1.90
CA GLU A 28 11.33 -3.29 2.84
C GLU A 28 9.92 -3.46 2.28
N PHE A 29 9.30 -4.63 2.53
CA PHE A 29 7.87 -4.84 2.37
C PHE A 29 7.20 -4.87 3.74
N LEU A 30 6.72 -3.71 4.20
CA LEU A 30 6.05 -3.55 5.51
C LEU A 30 4.55 -3.70 5.37
N GLY A 31 3.96 -4.63 6.12
CA GLY A 31 2.51 -4.77 6.28
C GLY A 31 1.98 -3.88 7.41
N LEU A 32 1.01 -3.02 7.12
CA LEU A 32 0.32 -2.22 8.11
C LEU A 32 -1.03 -2.87 8.42
N ILE A 33 -1.15 -3.48 9.59
CA ILE A 33 -2.33 -4.23 10.03
C ILE A 33 -3.03 -3.54 11.21
N GLY A 34 -4.26 -3.92 11.47
CA GLY A 34 -5.07 -3.39 12.57
C GLY A 34 -6.55 -3.27 12.22
N PRO A 35 -7.43 -3.09 13.20
CA PRO A 35 -8.87 -3.03 12.98
C PRO A 35 -9.28 -1.82 12.13
N ASN A 36 -10.53 -1.86 11.63
CA ASN A 36 -11.10 -0.74 10.90
C ASN A 36 -11.13 0.51 11.77
N GLY A 37 -10.82 1.67 11.17
CA GLY A 37 -10.74 2.94 11.89
C GLY A 37 -9.50 3.12 12.76
N SER A 38 -8.49 2.24 12.69
CA SER A 38 -7.24 2.40 13.45
C SER A 38 -6.30 3.49 12.91
N GLY A 39 -6.61 4.09 11.74
CA GLY A 39 -5.84 5.22 11.18
C GLY A 39 -4.93 4.85 10.00
N LYS A 40 -4.92 3.60 9.52
CA LYS A 40 -4.04 3.09 8.45
C LYS A 40 -4.08 3.93 7.17
N SER A 41 -5.26 4.11 6.59
CA SER A 41 -5.44 4.92 5.37
C SER A 41 -5.08 6.40 5.58
N THR A 42 -5.32 6.93 6.79
CA THR A 42 -4.92 8.30 7.14
C THR A 42 -3.40 8.42 7.16
N LEU A 43 -2.70 7.42 7.71
CA LEU A 43 -1.23 7.38 7.69
C LEU A 43 -0.70 7.36 6.26
N LEU A 44 -1.24 6.51 5.37
CA LEU A 44 -0.84 6.49 3.95
C LEU A 44 -1.05 7.86 3.28
N LYS A 45 -2.18 8.52 3.53
CA LYS A 45 -2.47 9.86 2.98
C LYS A 45 -1.49 10.93 3.50
N CYS A 46 -1.04 10.83 4.75
CA CYS A 46 0.02 11.70 5.27
C CYS A 46 1.36 11.45 4.56
N LEU A 47 1.72 10.17 4.33
CA LEU A 47 2.95 9.79 3.63
C LEU A 47 3.00 10.23 2.16
N CYS A 48 1.83 10.33 1.51
CA CYS A 48 1.71 10.90 0.15
C CYS A 48 1.72 12.43 0.11
N GLY A 49 1.75 13.10 1.28
CA GLY A 49 1.61 14.55 1.34
C GLY A 49 0.20 15.07 0.98
N ILE A 50 -0.81 14.20 0.94
CA ILE A 50 -2.22 14.56 0.73
C ILE A 50 -2.76 15.25 1.99
N LEU A 51 -2.44 14.71 3.16
CA LEU A 51 -2.82 15.25 4.45
C LEU A 51 -1.58 15.78 5.17
N PRO A 52 -1.46 17.10 5.40
CA PRO A 52 -0.35 17.65 6.15
C PRO A 52 -0.50 17.27 7.64
N PRO A 53 0.56 16.75 8.30
CA PRO A 53 0.50 16.44 9.72
C PRO A 53 0.26 17.71 10.55
N ARG A 54 -0.49 17.56 11.65
CA ARG A 54 -0.67 18.67 12.63
C ARG A 54 0.50 18.77 13.60
N ARG A 55 1.12 17.63 13.94
CA ARG A 55 2.32 17.51 14.79
C ARG A 55 3.20 16.40 14.27
N GLY A 56 4.46 16.45 14.65
CA GLY A 56 5.46 15.45 14.25
C GLY A 56 6.05 15.74 12.87
N GLU A 57 6.85 14.82 12.41
CA GLU A 57 7.60 14.95 11.16
C GLU A 57 7.61 13.66 10.38
N ILE A 58 7.60 13.80 9.06
CA ILE A 58 7.84 12.71 8.11
C ILE A 58 9.10 13.05 7.34
N LEU A 59 10.07 12.15 7.37
CA LEU A 59 11.26 12.23 6.53
C LEU A 59 11.15 11.21 5.40
N LEU A 60 11.36 11.66 4.17
CA LEU A 60 11.50 10.82 2.99
C LEU A 60 12.93 10.94 2.50
N GLU A 61 13.67 9.82 2.44
CA GLU A 61 15.10 9.80 2.07
C GLU A 61 15.95 10.75 2.93
N GLY A 62 15.63 10.87 4.22
CA GLY A 62 16.33 11.75 5.16
C GLY A 62 15.97 13.24 5.09
N LYS A 63 15.12 13.65 4.12
CA LYS A 63 14.68 15.03 3.98
C LYS A 63 13.23 15.18 4.46
N PRO A 64 12.85 16.25 5.20
CA PRO A 64 11.48 16.49 5.60
C PRO A 64 10.51 16.52 4.42
N LEU A 65 9.38 15.78 4.53
CA LEU A 65 8.39 15.68 3.44
C LEU A 65 7.82 17.06 3.06
N LYS A 66 7.67 17.97 4.02
CA LYS A 66 7.22 19.35 3.80
C LYS A 66 8.13 20.19 2.91
N ASP A 67 9.41 19.80 2.79
CA ASP A 67 10.42 20.50 1.98
C ASP A 67 10.46 20.00 0.53
N TYR A 68 9.65 19.00 0.20
CA TYR A 68 9.40 18.59 -1.18
C TYR A 68 8.23 19.39 -1.77
N SER A 69 8.31 19.71 -3.06
CA SER A 69 7.11 20.11 -3.80
C SER A 69 6.13 18.92 -3.90
N ARG A 70 4.83 19.18 -4.10
CA ARG A 70 3.85 18.11 -4.35
C ARG A 70 4.28 17.19 -5.50
N ARG A 71 4.83 17.76 -6.58
CA ARG A 71 5.40 17.03 -7.71
C ARG A 71 6.60 16.19 -7.27
N GLY A 72 7.47 16.74 -6.44
CA GLY A 72 8.66 16.03 -5.93
C GLY A 72 8.30 14.82 -5.04
N VAL A 73 7.23 14.92 -4.24
CA VAL A 73 6.67 13.77 -3.51
C VAL A 73 6.10 12.75 -4.48
N ALA A 74 5.26 13.19 -5.43
CA ALA A 74 4.62 12.32 -6.40
C ALA A 74 5.61 11.60 -7.34
N GLN A 75 6.80 12.11 -7.56
CA GLN A 75 7.88 11.42 -8.30
C GLN A 75 8.59 10.34 -7.48
N ARG A 76 8.33 10.23 -6.16
CA ARG A 76 9.00 9.28 -5.24
C ARG A 76 8.06 8.32 -4.57
N VAL A 77 6.84 8.76 -4.32
CA VAL A 77 5.83 8.00 -3.60
C VAL A 77 4.60 7.86 -4.47
N ALA A 78 4.22 6.64 -4.81
CA ALA A 78 2.98 6.35 -5.49
C ALA A 78 2.01 5.67 -4.53
N MET A 79 0.70 5.87 -4.73
CA MET A 79 -0.34 5.26 -3.92
C MET A 79 -1.36 4.54 -4.79
N VAL A 80 -1.66 3.31 -4.41
CA VAL A 80 -2.82 2.52 -4.87
C VAL A 80 -3.90 2.68 -3.80
N PRO A 81 -4.99 3.42 -4.06
CA PRO A 81 -6.08 3.58 -3.11
C PRO A 81 -6.96 2.33 -3.08
N GLN A 82 -7.73 2.16 -2.00
CA GLN A 82 -8.69 1.07 -1.84
C GLN A 82 -9.74 1.05 -2.95
N ASP A 83 -10.33 2.22 -3.25
CA ASP A 83 -11.29 2.38 -4.33
C ASP A 83 -10.67 3.14 -5.50
N SER A 84 -10.69 2.53 -6.66
CA SER A 84 -10.25 3.14 -7.92
C SER A 84 -11.43 3.19 -8.88
N THR A 85 -12.29 4.21 -8.72
CA THR A 85 -13.38 4.47 -9.66
C THR A 85 -12.89 5.40 -10.76
N PHE A 86 -12.94 4.91 -11.98
CA PHE A 86 -12.67 5.72 -13.16
C PHE A 86 -14.02 6.08 -13.79
N GLY A 87 -14.43 7.34 -13.66
CA GLY A 87 -15.76 7.82 -14.05
C GLY A 87 -16.00 7.99 -15.56
N LEU A 88 -15.06 7.61 -16.43
CA LEU A 88 -15.12 7.84 -17.86
C LEU A 88 -14.60 6.62 -18.64
N ASN A 89 -14.84 6.63 -19.96
CA ASN A 89 -14.46 5.61 -20.93
C ASN A 89 -12.93 5.56 -21.21
N PHE A 90 -12.10 5.55 -20.18
CA PHE A 90 -10.65 5.38 -20.35
C PHE A 90 -10.30 3.95 -20.76
N THR A 91 -9.34 3.80 -21.65
CA THR A 91 -8.65 2.54 -21.88
C THR A 91 -7.71 2.23 -20.71
N ALA A 92 -7.31 0.96 -20.57
CA ALA A 92 -6.30 0.57 -19.58
C ALA A 92 -4.99 1.36 -19.79
N TYR A 93 -4.58 1.59 -21.03
CA TYR A 93 -3.42 2.38 -21.37
C TYR A 93 -3.54 3.83 -20.88
N GLU A 94 -4.66 4.50 -21.16
CA GLU A 94 -4.90 5.88 -20.73
C GLU A 94 -4.89 6.01 -19.20
N VAL A 95 -5.44 5.02 -18.48
CA VAL A 95 -5.39 4.98 -17.02
C VAL A 95 -3.94 4.90 -16.52
N VAL A 96 -3.11 4.06 -17.13
CA VAL A 96 -1.70 3.92 -16.74
C VAL A 96 -0.91 5.20 -17.08
N LEU A 97 -1.22 5.83 -18.21
CA LEU A 97 -0.58 7.09 -18.64
C LEU A 97 -0.81 8.23 -17.63
N LEU A 98 -1.94 8.25 -16.90
CA LEU A 98 -2.15 9.20 -15.80
C LEU A 98 -1.05 9.13 -14.74
N GLY A 99 -0.37 7.98 -14.59
CA GLY A 99 0.79 7.83 -13.71
C GLY A 99 1.98 8.72 -14.10
N ARG A 100 2.02 9.22 -15.34
CA ARG A 100 3.08 10.13 -15.82
C ARG A 100 2.84 11.61 -15.49
N THR A 101 1.65 11.96 -14.99
CA THR A 101 1.28 13.34 -14.62
C THR A 101 2.37 14.09 -13.81
N PRO A 102 3.09 13.49 -12.85
CA PRO A 102 4.15 14.18 -12.12
C PRO A 102 5.37 14.58 -12.97
N TYR A 103 5.49 14.10 -14.21
CA TYR A 103 6.60 14.39 -15.11
C TYR A 103 6.25 15.41 -16.20
N LEU A 104 4.94 15.62 -16.45
CA LEU A 104 4.47 16.55 -17.44
C LEU A 104 4.45 17.98 -16.89
N GLU A 105 4.85 18.95 -17.72
CA GLU A 105 4.67 20.37 -17.45
C GLU A 105 3.25 20.81 -17.85
N ARG A 106 2.88 22.00 -17.42
CA ARG A 106 1.55 22.54 -17.77
C ARG A 106 1.43 22.69 -19.29
N MET A 107 0.40 22.08 -19.87
CA MET A 107 0.12 22.03 -21.32
C MET A 107 1.19 21.30 -22.15
N GLN A 108 2.02 20.47 -21.53
CA GLN A 108 2.97 19.63 -22.25
C GLN A 108 2.29 18.34 -22.68
N LEU A 109 2.54 17.92 -23.92
CA LEU A 109 2.17 16.60 -24.42
C LEU A 109 3.16 15.55 -23.88
N GLU A 110 2.70 14.32 -23.81
CA GLU A 110 3.50 13.17 -23.39
C GLU A 110 4.69 12.98 -24.36
N ARG A 111 5.81 12.60 -23.79
CA ARG A 111 7.05 12.29 -24.51
C ARG A 111 7.14 10.78 -24.77
N THR A 112 7.97 10.40 -25.73
CA THR A 112 8.27 8.97 -25.99
C THR A 112 8.67 8.22 -24.72
N SER A 113 9.45 8.84 -23.85
CA SER A 113 9.84 8.25 -22.54
C SER A 113 8.67 8.01 -21.59
N ASP A 114 7.57 8.75 -21.71
CA ASP A 114 6.37 8.53 -20.90
C ASP A 114 5.62 7.30 -21.41
N HIS A 115 5.51 7.14 -22.72
CA HIS A 115 4.92 5.96 -23.35
C HIS A 115 5.73 4.68 -23.06
N GLU A 116 7.06 4.75 -23.09
CA GLU A 116 7.96 3.65 -22.71
C GLU A 116 7.78 3.26 -21.23
N ALA A 117 7.64 4.26 -20.34
CA ALA A 117 7.38 3.99 -18.92
C ALA A 117 6.02 3.32 -18.69
N VAL A 118 4.99 3.71 -19.45
CA VAL A 118 3.66 3.09 -19.43
C VAL A 118 3.74 1.64 -19.90
N GLN A 119 4.35 1.40 -21.05
CA GLN A 119 4.51 0.04 -21.59
C GLN A 119 5.23 -0.85 -20.58
N LYS A 120 6.38 -0.43 -20.08
CA LYS A 120 7.15 -1.19 -19.06
C LYS A 120 6.34 -1.45 -17.81
N ALA A 121 5.54 -0.50 -17.33
CA ALA A 121 4.69 -0.69 -16.16
C ALA A 121 3.59 -1.73 -16.42
N MET A 122 2.95 -1.68 -17.59
CA MET A 122 1.91 -2.65 -17.97
C MET A 122 2.46 -4.06 -18.21
N GLU A 123 3.65 -4.18 -18.79
CA GLU A 123 4.35 -5.48 -18.96
C GLU A 123 4.69 -6.08 -17.59
N ARG A 124 5.21 -5.28 -16.64
CA ARG A 124 5.54 -5.72 -15.28
C ARG A 124 4.34 -6.20 -14.47
N THR A 125 3.15 -5.74 -14.79
CA THR A 125 1.90 -6.10 -14.11
C THR A 125 1.04 -7.06 -14.93
N ASP A 126 1.57 -7.63 -16.02
CA ASP A 126 0.87 -8.56 -16.90
C ASP A 126 -0.50 -8.02 -17.34
N CYS A 127 -0.51 -6.76 -17.84
CA CYS A 127 -1.73 -6.14 -18.35
C CYS A 127 -1.54 -5.39 -19.70
N TRP A 128 -0.41 -5.62 -20.38
CA TRP A 128 -0.14 -4.97 -21.67
C TRP A 128 -1.16 -5.33 -22.75
N ASP A 129 -1.61 -6.57 -22.78
CA ASP A 129 -2.61 -7.05 -23.75
C ASP A 129 -3.98 -6.41 -23.55
N LEU A 130 -4.21 -5.77 -22.41
CA LEU A 130 -5.44 -5.07 -22.07
C LEU A 130 -5.41 -3.60 -22.50
N LYS A 131 -4.31 -3.08 -23.06
CA LYS A 131 -4.07 -1.64 -23.28
C LYS A 131 -5.21 -0.91 -24.01
N GLU A 132 -5.82 -1.55 -25.01
CA GLU A 132 -6.91 -0.98 -25.80
C GLU A 132 -8.30 -1.20 -25.19
N ARG A 133 -8.41 -2.09 -24.17
CA ARG A 133 -9.70 -2.37 -23.52
C ARG A 133 -10.11 -1.22 -22.62
N ARG A 134 -11.40 -0.97 -22.56
CA ARG A 134 -11.95 -0.01 -21.62
C ARG A 134 -11.87 -0.55 -20.20
N ILE A 135 -11.62 0.33 -19.22
CA ILE A 135 -11.44 -0.06 -17.81
C ILE A 135 -12.67 -0.77 -17.21
N TRP A 136 -13.84 -0.55 -17.76
CA TRP A 136 -15.08 -1.18 -17.34
C TRP A 136 -15.36 -2.53 -18.03
N GLU A 137 -14.60 -2.88 -19.08
CA GLU A 137 -14.70 -4.15 -19.81
C GLU A 137 -13.82 -5.25 -19.22
N ILE A 138 -12.93 -4.91 -18.31
CA ILE A 138 -11.97 -5.82 -17.71
C ILE A 138 -12.43 -6.28 -16.32
N SER A 139 -11.99 -7.48 -15.90
CA SER A 139 -12.32 -8.06 -14.60
C SER A 139 -11.75 -7.23 -13.43
N GLY A 140 -12.19 -7.54 -12.20
CA GLY A 140 -11.67 -6.88 -10.99
C GLY A 140 -10.16 -7.08 -10.80
N GLY A 141 -9.66 -8.29 -11.03
CA GLY A 141 -8.22 -8.61 -10.93
C GLY A 141 -7.40 -7.90 -12.00
N GLU A 142 -7.86 -7.92 -13.27
CA GLU A 142 -7.23 -7.18 -14.36
C GLU A 142 -7.20 -5.67 -14.08
N ARG A 143 -8.31 -5.12 -13.57
CA ARG A 143 -8.38 -3.71 -13.18
C ARG A 143 -7.37 -3.38 -12.09
N GLN A 144 -7.21 -4.25 -11.11
CA GLN A 144 -6.23 -4.05 -10.04
C GLN A 144 -4.80 -4.03 -10.59
N ARG A 145 -4.45 -4.92 -11.53
CA ARG A 145 -3.15 -4.89 -12.22
C ARG A 145 -2.92 -3.58 -12.96
N VAL A 146 -3.95 -3.05 -13.66
CA VAL A 146 -3.89 -1.74 -14.32
C VAL A 146 -3.68 -0.58 -13.32
N VAL A 147 -4.34 -0.62 -12.16
CA VAL A 147 -4.17 0.39 -11.11
C VAL A 147 -2.76 0.35 -10.51
N ILE A 148 -2.21 -0.85 -10.30
CA ILE A 148 -0.82 -1.02 -9.88
C ILE A 148 0.14 -0.55 -10.98
N ALA A 149 -0.12 -0.87 -12.26
CA ALA A 149 0.65 -0.37 -13.40
C ALA A 149 0.70 1.17 -13.43
N ARG A 150 -0.44 1.83 -13.19
CA ARG A 150 -0.50 3.30 -13.09
C ARG A 150 0.45 3.82 -12.01
N ALA A 151 0.45 3.19 -10.84
CA ALA A 151 1.35 3.58 -9.76
C ALA A 151 2.82 3.33 -10.13
N LEU A 152 3.13 2.22 -10.81
CA LEU A 152 4.49 1.89 -11.26
C LEU A 152 4.97 2.79 -12.42
N ALA A 153 4.07 3.23 -13.31
CA ALA A 153 4.40 4.19 -14.38
C ALA A 153 4.93 5.53 -13.81
N GLN A 154 4.59 5.86 -12.57
CA GLN A 154 5.15 6.99 -11.83
C GLN A 154 6.63 6.77 -11.46
N ALA A 155 7.21 5.57 -11.69
CA ALA A 155 8.56 5.18 -11.31
C ALA A 155 8.91 5.51 -9.84
N PRO A 156 8.07 5.09 -8.88
CA PRO A 156 8.21 5.45 -7.48
C PRO A 156 9.37 4.70 -6.82
N ARG A 157 9.91 5.27 -5.74
CA ARG A 157 10.81 4.58 -4.80
C ARG A 157 10.05 3.90 -3.67
N VAL A 158 8.85 4.39 -3.38
CA VAL A 158 7.94 3.86 -2.38
C VAL A 158 6.57 3.66 -2.99
N LEU A 159 6.03 2.46 -2.86
CA LEU A 159 4.66 2.12 -3.24
C LEU A 159 3.83 1.93 -1.97
N LEU A 160 2.80 2.75 -1.84
CA LEU A 160 1.82 2.66 -0.76
C LEU A 160 0.55 2.00 -1.31
N LEU A 161 0.03 1.00 -0.60
CA LEU A 161 -1.18 0.30 -1.03
C LEU A 161 -2.20 0.30 0.12
N ASP A 162 -3.38 0.79 -0.17
CA ASP A 162 -4.50 0.80 0.78
C ASP A 162 -5.47 -0.32 0.41
N GLU A 163 -5.34 -1.48 1.07
CA GLU A 163 -6.15 -2.68 0.85
C GLU A 163 -6.21 -3.14 -0.62
N PRO A 164 -5.05 -3.43 -1.24
CA PRO A 164 -4.97 -3.65 -2.69
C PRO A 164 -5.73 -4.87 -3.19
N THR A 165 -6.21 -5.73 -2.31
CA THR A 165 -6.93 -6.97 -2.64
C THR A 165 -8.38 -6.96 -2.18
N ALA A 166 -8.90 -5.81 -1.72
CA ALA A 166 -10.30 -5.69 -1.36
C ALA A 166 -11.19 -6.04 -2.56
N HIS A 167 -12.21 -6.86 -2.32
CA HIS A 167 -13.20 -7.31 -3.32
C HIS A 167 -12.66 -8.27 -4.41
N LEU A 168 -11.44 -8.79 -4.27
CA LEU A 168 -10.90 -9.82 -5.14
C LEU A 168 -11.13 -11.22 -4.56
N ASP A 169 -11.29 -12.22 -5.40
CA ASP A 169 -11.29 -13.62 -4.99
C ASP A 169 -9.87 -14.09 -4.59
N ILE A 170 -9.80 -15.28 -3.99
CA ILE A 170 -8.54 -15.81 -3.43
C ILE A 170 -7.43 -15.91 -4.49
N ALA A 171 -7.76 -16.29 -5.73
CA ALA A 171 -6.76 -16.45 -6.78
C ALA A 171 -6.14 -15.09 -7.15
N HIS A 172 -6.98 -14.09 -7.42
CA HIS A 172 -6.52 -12.75 -7.76
C HIS A 172 -5.83 -12.04 -6.57
N GLN A 173 -6.23 -12.34 -5.32
CA GLN A 173 -5.51 -11.84 -4.13
C GLN A 173 -4.06 -12.35 -4.10
N ALA A 174 -3.88 -13.66 -4.33
CA ALA A 174 -2.55 -14.28 -4.39
C ALA A 174 -1.71 -13.67 -5.51
N GLU A 175 -2.26 -13.56 -6.74
CA GLU A 175 -1.58 -12.94 -7.88
C GLU A 175 -1.07 -11.52 -7.57
N VAL A 176 -1.90 -10.69 -6.94
CA VAL A 176 -1.51 -9.32 -6.56
C VAL A 176 -0.37 -9.32 -5.56
N TYR A 177 -0.43 -10.15 -4.52
CA TYR A 177 0.65 -10.21 -3.53
C TYR A 177 1.93 -10.84 -4.09
N GLU A 178 1.85 -11.84 -4.98
CA GLU A 178 3.00 -12.38 -5.70
C GLU A 178 3.67 -11.33 -6.58
N LEU A 179 2.89 -10.54 -7.32
CA LEU A 179 3.38 -9.41 -8.09
C LEU A 179 4.12 -8.40 -7.19
N LEU A 180 3.50 -7.97 -6.08
CA LEU A 180 4.11 -7.03 -5.13
C LEU A 180 5.39 -7.62 -4.52
N GLY A 181 5.37 -8.88 -4.12
CA GLY A 181 6.54 -9.59 -3.61
C GLY A 181 7.67 -9.70 -4.63
N SER A 182 7.34 -9.94 -5.91
CA SER A 182 8.32 -9.94 -7.01
C SER A 182 8.97 -8.57 -7.20
N LEU A 183 8.16 -7.50 -7.27
CA LEU A 183 8.64 -6.12 -7.39
C LEU A 183 9.56 -5.73 -6.22
N ASN A 184 9.20 -6.14 -5.00
CA ASN A 184 10.03 -5.89 -3.82
C ASN A 184 11.36 -6.65 -3.90
N ARG A 185 11.33 -7.97 -4.14
CA ARG A 185 12.55 -8.82 -4.11
C ARG A 185 13.49 -8.57 -5.28
N GLN A 186 12.94 -8.38 -6.49
CA GLN A 186 13.75 -8.28 -7.71
C GLN A 186 14.22 -6.87 -8.01
N GLU A 187 13.43 -5.87 -7.64
CA GLU A 187 13.70 -4.47 -7.98
C GLU A 187 14.04 -3.60 -6.77
N GLY A 188 13.95 -4.16 -5.56
CA GLY A 188 14.20 -3.42 -4.32
C GLY A 188 13.17 -2.32 -4.05
N LEU A 189 11.96 -2.43 -4.64
CA LEU A 189 10.89 -1.46 -4.41
C LEU A 189 10.46 -1.49 -2.94
N THR A 190 10.47 -0.34 -2.28
CA THR A 190 9.95 -0.21 -0.92
C THR A 190 8.43 -0.22 -0.95
N ILE A 191 7.81 -1.11 -0.19
CA ILE A 191 6.36 -1.30 -0.19
C ILE A 191 5.81 -1.13 1.23
N LEU A 192 4.76 -0.34 1.40
CA LEU A 192 3.93 -0.28 2.60
C LEU A 192 2.49 -0.60 2.21
N ALA A 193 2.01 -1.77 2.61
CA ALA A 193 0.66 -2.22 2.28
C ALA A 193 -0.22 -2.34 3.53
N VAL A 194 -1.37 -1.69 3.49
CA VAL A 194 -2.45 -1.94 4.43
C VAL A 194 -3.11 -3.26 4.05
N SER A 195 -3.25 -4.16 5.01
CA SER A 195 -3.92 -5.44 4.83
C SER A 195 -4.92 -5.71 5.95
N HIS A 196 -6.08 -6.24 5.58
CA HIS A 196 -7.03 -6.84 6.51
C HIS A 196 -6.80 -8.35 6.64
N ASP A 197 -6.21 -8.98 5.63
CA ASP A 197 -5.84 -10.38 5.68
C ASP A 197 -4.47 -10.53 6.35
N LEU A 198 -4.51 -11.06 7.58
CA LEU A 198 -3.30 -11.29 8.39
C LEU A 198 -2.42 -12.39 7.80
N ASN A 199 -3.03 -13.35 7.11
CA ASN A 199 -2.32 -14.49 6.53
C ASN A 199 -1.57 -14.07 5.27
N LEU A 200 -2.20 -13.29 4.38
CA LEU A 200 -1.49 -12.70 3.24
C LEU A 200 -0.37 -11.75 3.70
N ALA A 201 -0.63 -10.92 4.72
CA ALA A 201 0.42 -10.07 5.30
C ALA A 201 1.57 -10.91 5.89
N SER A 202 1.27 -12.04 6.53
CA SER A 202 2.27 -12.97 7.04
C SER A 202 3.11 -13.61 5.94
N GLU A 203 2.51 -14.03 4.84
CA GLU A 203 3.24 -14.70 3.77
C GLU A 203 4.18 -13.76 3.01
N TYR A 204 3.74 -12.55 2.71
CA TYR A 204 4.46 -11.69 1.75
C TYR A 204 5.24 -10.53 2.38
N CYS A 205 4.81 -9.99 3.52
CA CYS A 205 5.52 -8.88 4.16
C CYS A 205 6.77 -9.37 4.89
N THR A 206 7.80 -8.53 4.94
CA THR A 206 9.03 -8.81 5.71
C THR A 206 8.89 -8.46 7.19
N ARG A 207 8.13 -7.40 7.48
CA ARG A 207 7.80 -6.89 8.82
C ARG A 207 6.35 -6.46 8.89
N LEU A 208 5.81 -6.38 10.09
CA LEU A 208 4.46 -5.92 10.35
C LEU A 208 4.48 -4.75 11.34
N ALA A 209 3.58 -3.78 11.11
CA ALA A 209 3.24 -2.73 12.05
C ALA A 209 1.75 -2.86 12.41
N LEU A 210 1.44 -3.05 13.69
CA LEU A 210 0.09 -3.17 14.19
C LEU A 210 -0.39 -1.83 14.72
N MET A 211 -1.49 -1.33 14.14
CA MET A 211 -2.13 -0.08 14.57
C MET A 211 -3.40 -0.33 15.37
N GLU A 212 -3.56 0.42 16.45
CA GLU A 212 -4.80 0.51 17.23
C GLU A 212 -5.09 1.96 17.59
N LYS A 213 -6.33 2.43 17.36
CA LYS A 213 -6.83 3.76 17.77
C LYS A 213 -5.88 4.92 17.45
N GLY A 214 -5.34 4.93 16.23
CA GLY A 214 -4.46 6.01 15.75
C GLY A 214 -3.02 5.93 16.21
N ARG A 215 -2.61 4.88 16.93
CA ARG A 215 -1.24 4.67 17.42
C ARG A 215 -0.63 3.40 16.85
N ILE A 216 0.69 3.36 16.77
CA ILE A 216 1.42 2.10 16.56
C ILE A 216 1.47 1.35 17.88
N LYS A 217 0.84 0.19 17.93
CA LYS A 217 0.83 -0.70 19.09
C LYS A 217 2.10 -1.54 19.19
N ALA A 218 2.53 -2.06 18.05
CA ALA A 218 3.75 -2.88 17.94
C ALA A 218 4.30 -2.86 16.52
N VAL A 219 5.62 -3.01 16.38
CA VAL A 219 6.32 -3.17 15.10
C VAL A 219 7.40 -4.25 15.28
N GLY A 220 7.46 -5.20 14.36
CA GLY A 220 8.44 -6.28 14.48
C GLY A 220 8.35 -7.31 13.37
N GLY A 221 9.06 -8.40 13.55
CA GLY A 221 8.95 -9.58 12.71
C GLY A 221 7.55 -10.19 12.79
N LYS A 222 7.16 -10.93 11.77
CA LYS A 222 5.83 -11.56 11.69
C LYS A 222 5.51 -12.42 12.93
N LYS A 223 6.50 -13.17 13.42
CA LYS A 223 6.38 -14.04 14.59
C LYS A 223 6.24 -13.27 15.91
N ASP A 224 6.70 -12.02 15.96
CA ASP A 224 6.60 -11.16 17.14
C ASP A 224 5.23 -10.45 17.20
N ILE A 225 4.67 -10.15 16.03
CA ILE A 225 3.41 -9.41 15.91
C ILE A 225 2.19 -10.32 15.86
N LEU A 226 2.27 -11.44 15.13
CA LEU A 226 1.15 -12.37 14.98
C LEU A 226 1.13 -13.38 16.14
N VAL A 227 0.94 -12.86 17.35
CA VAL A 227 0.80 -13.68 18.57
C VAL A 227 -0.61 -13.55 19.16
N PRO A 228 -1.21 -14.63 19.68
CA PRO A 228 -2.60 -14.61 20.18
C PRO A 228 -2.86 -13.49 21.19
N GLY A 229 -1.97 -13.28 22.15
CA GLY A 229 -2.15 -12.25 23.18
C GLY A 229 -2.33 -10.85 22.61
N LEU A 230 -1.47 -10.45 21.68
CA LEU A 230 -1.50 -9.12 21.04
C LEU A 230 -2.71 -8.97 20.10
N LEU A 231 -2.99 -10.01 19.30
CA LEU A 231 -4.12 -9.98 18.36
C LEU A 231 -5.46 -9.96 19.09
N ASN A 232 -5.65 -10.78 20.13
CA ASN A 232 -6.86 -10.80 20.95
C ASN A 232 -7.12 -9.46 21.62
N GLU A 233 -6.05 -8.80 22.10
CA GLU A 233 -6.14 -7.47 22.71
C GLU A 233 -6.64 -6.43 21.71
N VAL A 234 -6.07 -6.40 20.47
CA VAL A 234 -6.34 -5.38 19.47
C VAL A 234 -7.65 -5.63 18.71
N TYR A 235 -7.89 -6.87 18.28
CA TYR A 235 -9.06 -7.21 17.47
C TYR A 235 -10.31 -7.58 18.29
N LYS A 236 -10.16 -7.72 19.64
CA LYS A 236 -11.25 -8.12 20.54
C LYS A 236 -11.92 -9.45 20.13
N GLN A 237 -11.14 -10.33 19.51
CA GLN A 237 -11.54 -11.64 19.03
C GLN A 237 -10.46 -12.66 19.39
N GLU A 238 -10.88 -13.81 19.92
CA GLU A 238 -9.97 -14.91 20.19
C GLU A 238 -9.44 -15.48 18.88
N VAL A 239 -8.12 -15.63 18.79
CA VAL A 239 -7.45 -16.25 17.66
C VAL A 239 -6.48 -17.32 18.13
N PHE A 240 -6.26 -18.31 17.28
CA PHE A 240 -5.20 -19.30 17.38
C PHE A 240 -4.17 -19.03 16.30
N VAL A 241 -2.88 -19.14 16.63
CA VAL A 241 -1.80 -18.92 15.68
C VAL A 241 -0.93 -20.16 15.62
N GLN A 242 -0.69 -20.66 14.42
CA GLN A 242 0.14 -21.83 14.14
C GLN A 242 1.03 -21.56 12.94
N ALA A 243 2.20 -22.18 12.90
CA ALA A 243 3.03 -22.13 11.71
C ALA A 243 2.33 -22.83 10.53
N SER A 244 2.31 -22.18 9.36
CA SER A 244 1.84 -22.78 8.12
C SER A 244 2.64 -24.04 7.80
N PRO A 245 2.00 -25.16 7.49
CA PRO A 245 2.70 -26.39 7.13
C PRO A 245 3.43 -26.30 5.79
N VAL A 246 3.12 -25.28 4.98
CA VAL A 246 3.69 -25.06 3.65
C VAL A 246 4.90 -24.14 3.72
N THR A 247 4.77 -22.99 4.41
CA THR A 247 5.78 -21.93 4.40
C THR A 247 6.52 -21.76 5.73
N GLY A 248 5.95 -22.28 6.83
CA GLY A 248 6.46 -22.08 8.17
C GLY A 248 6.18 -20.71 8.79
N GLU A 249 5.48 -19.84 8.03
CA GLU A 249 5.08 -18.51 8.51
C GLU A 249 3.86 -18.60 9.46
N PRO A 250 3.70 -17.64 10.39
CA PRO A 250 2.55 -17.63 11.29
C PRO A 250 1.23 -17.53 10.52
N HIS A 251 0.30 -18.43 10.79
CA HIS A 251 -1.04 -18.42 10.23
C HIS A 251 -2.08 -18.23 11.33
N VAL A 252 -2.99 -17.28 11.12
CA VAL A 252 -3.98 -16.86 12.11
C VAL A 252 -5.33 -17.51 11.81
N PHE A 253 -5.88 -18.22 12.80
CA PHE A 253 -7.20 -18.85 12.72
C PHE A 253 -8.15 -18.16 13.70
N LEU A 254 -9.35 -17.87 13.22
CA LEU A 254 -10.42 -17.36 14.09
C LEU A 254 -10.96 -18.50 14.98
N VAL A 255 -11.08 -18.23 16.28
CA VAL A 255 -11.75 -19.15 17.21
C VAL A 255 -13.22 -18.75 17.30
N PRO A 256 -14.16 -19.61 16.84
CA PRO A 256 -15.59 -19.32 16.97
C PRO A 256 -16.01 -19.25 18.43
N LYS A 257 -16.77 -18.24 18.82
CA LYS A 257 -17.42 -18.21 20.14
C LYS A 257 -18.46 -19.32 20.17
N ARG A 258 -18.18 -20.42 20.89
CA ARG A 258 -19.20 -21.43 21.21
C ARG A 258 -20.20 -20.76 22.14
N LYS A 259 -21.47 -20.71 21.75
CA LYS A 259 -22.58 -20.31 22.62
C LYS A 259 -22.81 -21.34 23.70
#